data_7dbaec277c9cb988e3d98d4f02ac7f37
#
_entry.id   7dbaec277c9cb988e3d98d4f02ac7f37
#
_cell.length_a   1.000
_cell.length_b   1.000
_cell.length_c   1.000
_cell.angle_alpha   90.00
_cell.angle_beta   90.00
_cell.angle_gamma   90.00
#
_symmetry.space_group_name_H-M   'P 1'
#
loop_
_entity.id
_entity.type
_entity.pdbx_description
1 polymer ?
#
loop_
_entity_poly.entity_id
_entity_poly.type
_entity_poly.pdbx_seq_one_letter_code
_entity_poly.pdbx_strand_id
1 'polypeptide(L)'
;MLRRAPGGRSPGSWETVHGHIEPGETPVQAALRELREETGLEPARLYNVSRVEAFYRHQTNEIVLIPVFAGVVHARAAVRHSAEHDRAEWLEPREAAARFSWPRERRALDDVLSILGSGDAGLLEDVLRVS
;
A
#
# COMPACT_ATOMS: atom_id res chain seq x y z
N MET A 1 6.61 -4.04 -4.52
CA MET A 1 7.10 -3.96 -3.13
C MET A 1 8.31 -3.05 -3.07
N LEU A 2 8.49 -2.40 -1.93
CA LEU A 2 9.59 -1.47 -1.67
C LEU A 2 10.44 -2.02 -0.54
N ARG A 3 11.77 -1.90 -0.64
CA ARG A 3 12.69 -2.28 0.44
C ARG A 3 13.22 -1.04 1.13
N ARG A 4 13.12 -1.01 2.45
CA ARG A 4 13.61 0.10 3.29
C ARG A 4 15.12 0.26 3.16
N ALA A 5 15.56 1.50 2.94
CA ALA A 5 16.96 1.85 2.84
C ALA A 5 17.67 1.77 4.22
N PRO A 6 19.00 1.59 4.24
CA PRO A 6 19.79 1.74 5.47
C PRO A 6 19.64 3.13 6.09
N GLY A 7 19.72 3.22 7.42
CA GLY A 7 19.65 4.48 8.15
C GLY A 7 18.26 4.94 8.57
N GLY A 8 17.21 4.31 8.03
CA GLY A 8 15.84 4.54 8.43
C GLY A 8 15.31 3.50 9.41
N ARG A 9 13.98 3.53 9.63
CA ARG A 9 13.29 2.53 10.45
C ARG A 9 13.25 1.18 9.70
N SER A 10 13.47 0.08 10.43
CA SER A 10 13.40 -1.29 9.90
C SER A 10 14.16 -1.51 8.59
N PRO A 11 15.47 -1.19 8.53
CA PRO A 11 16.24 -1.27 7.29
C PRO A 11 16.23 -2.68 6.70
N GLY A 12 16.07 -2.76 5.37
CA GLY A 12 16.02 -4.03 4.63
C GLY A 12 14.65 -4.73 4.65
N SER A 13 13.66 -4.23 5.40
CA SER A 13 12.32 -4.79 5.36
C SER A 13 11.60 -4.47 4.05
N TRP A 14 10.83 -5.43 3.56
CA TRP A 14 9.97 -5.27 2.39
C TRP A 14 8.56 -4.87 2.82
N GLU A 15 8.04 -3.84 2.20
CA GLU A 15 6.76 -3.25 2.57
C GLU A 15 5.98 -2.70 1.36
N THR A 16 4.71 -2.34 1.60
CA THR A 16 3.91 -1.53 0.69
C THR A 16 4.22 -0.06 0.88
N VAL A 17 3.59 0.80 0.04
CA VAL A 17 3.58 2.24 0.27
C VAL A 17 2.84 2.54 1.58
N HIS A 18 3.43 3.39 2.38
CA HIS A 18 2.80 3.87 3.61
C HIS A 18 3.05 5.37 3.77
N GLY A 19 2.13 6.06 4.45
CA GLY A 19 2.34 7.43 4.82
C GLY A 19 1.38 7.91 5.89
N HIS A 20 1.51 9.17 6.28
CA HIS A 20 0.62 9.82 7.22
C HIS A 20 -0.42 10.64 6.47
N ILE A 21 -1.64 10.68 7.02
CA ILE A 21 -2.69 11.60 6.55
C ILE A 21 -2.34 12.97 7.10
N GLU A 22 -2.15 13.94 6.22
CA GLU A 22 -1.84 15.32 6.59
C GLU A 22 -3.10 16.10 7.00
N PRO A 23 -2.95 17.20 7.77
CA PRO A 23 -4.10 18.05 8.12
C PRO A 23 -4.89 18.52 6.88
N GLY A 24 -6.19 18.31 6.89
CA GLY A 24 -7.08 18.67 5.78
C GLY A 24 -7.13 17.66 4.63
N GLU A 25 -6.35 16.59 4.71
CA GLU A 25 -6.29 15.55 3.69
C GLU A 25 -7.22 14.38 4.04
N THR A 26 -7.91 13.84 3.05
CA THR A 26 -8.64 12.58 3.22
C THR A 26 -7.70 11.39 3.09
N PRO A 27 -8.06 10.19 3.61
CA PRO A 27 -7.25 8.99 3.41
C PRO A 27 -6.99 8.65 1.94
N VAL A 28 -7.96 8.89 1.05
CA VAL A 28 -7.81 8.71 -0.40
C VAL A 28 -6.75 9.65 -0.97
N GLN A 29 -6.80 10.92 -0.60
CA GLN A 29 -5.82 11.91 -1.04
C GLN A 29 -4.41 11.57 -0.54
N ALA A 30 -4.30 11.14 0.73
CA ALA A 30 -3.04 10.69 1.30
C ALA A 30 -2.48 9.49 0.55
N ALA A 31 -3.31 8.48 0.25
CA ALA A 31 -2.89 7.29 -0.49
C ALA A 31 -2.34 7.65 -1.89
N LEU A 32 -3.01 8.55 -2.61
CA LEU A 32 -2.55 9.00 -3.94
C LEU A 32 -1.26 9.80 -3.85
N ARG A 33 -1.13 10.68 -2.86
CA ARG A 33 0.09 11.48 -2.65
C ARG A 33 1.28 10.59 -2.30
N GLU A 34 1.13 9.71 -1.32
CA GLU A 34 2.20 8.80 -0.88
C GLU A 34 2.62 7.84 -2.01
N LEU A 35 1.68 7.31 -2.77
CA LEU A 35 1.99 6.47 -3.91
C LEU A 35 2.87 7.21 -4.92
N ARG A 36 2.52 8.46 -5.23
CA ARG A 36 3.31 9.30 -6.15
C ARG A 36 4.69 9.64 -5.58
N GLU A 37 4.76 10.03 -4.32
CA GLU A 37 6.01 10.43 -3.67
C GLU A 37 6.99 9.26 -3.54
N GLU A 38 6.50 8.09 -3.13
CA GLU A 38 7.35 6.92 -2.90
C GLU A 38 7.68 6.12 -4.16
N THR A 39 6.86 6.21 -5.21
CA THR A 39 7.02 5.34 -6.39
C THR A 39 6.98 6.06 -7.74
N GLY A 40 6.51 7.30 -7.78
CA GLY A 40 6.26 8.01 -9.03
C GLY A 40 5.06 7.47 -9.82
N LEU A 41 4.29 6.54 -9.26
CA LEU A 41 3.15 5.92 -9.93
C LEU A 41 1.87 6.73 -9.73
N GLU A 42 1.04 6.72 -10.78
CA GLU A 42 -0.35 7.19 -10.72
C GLU A 42 -1.28 6.04 -11.10
N PRO A 43 -2.24 5.68 -10.25
CA PRO A 43 -3.12 4.57 -10.54
C PRO A 43 -4.20 4.98 -11.54
N ALA A 44 -4.49 4.11 -12.50
CA ALA A 44 -5.65 4.24 -13.39
C ALA A 44 -6.97 4.04 -12.62
N ARG A 45 -6.92 3.22 -11.58
CA ARG A 45 -8.04 2.95 -10.66
C ARG A 45 -7.50 2.77 -9.25
N LEU A 46 -8.21 3.33 -8.26
CA LEU A 46 -7.91 3.13 -6.85
C LEU A 46 -9.14 2.54 -6.15
N TYR A 47 -8.90 1.54 -5.33
CA TYR A 47 -9.94 0.84 -4.58
C TYR A 47 -9.71 0.94 -3.08
N ASN A 48 -10.78 1.18 -2.34
CA ASN A 48 -10.83 0.91 -0.92
C ASN A 48 -10.97 -0.61 -0.74
N VAL A 49 -10.02 -1.25 -0.07
CA VAL A 49 -10.02 -2.71 0.13
C VAL A 49 -10.96 -3.14 1.26
N SER A 50 -11.75 -2.21 1.79
CA SER A 50 -12.65 -2.46 2.92
C SER A 50 -11.95 -3.01 4.17
N ARG A 51 -10.67 -2.67 4.31
CA ARG A 51 -9.83 -3.06 5.44
C ARG A 51 -9.26 -1.82 6.12
N VAL A 52 -9.36 -1.78 7.44
CA VAL A 52 -8.62 -0.86 8.30
C VAL A 52 -7.75 -1.70 9.22
N GLU A 53 -6.45 -1.56 9.10
CA GLU A 53 -5.51 -2.18 10.02
C GLU A 53 -5.36 -1.31 11.26
N ALA A 54 -5.18 -1.95 12.41
CA ALA A 54 -4.93 -1.26 13.67
C ALA A 54 -3.67 -1.81 14.32
N PHE A 55 -2.86 -0.94 14.89
CA PHE A 55 -1.74 -1.37 15.73
C PHE A 55 -1.52 -0.40 16.90
N TYR A 56 -0.93 -0.96 17.97
CA TYR A 56 -0.53 -0.19 19.13
C TYR A 56 0.91 0.31 18.99
N ARG A 57 1.08 1.63 19.09
CA ARG A 57 2.38 2.29 19.11
C ARG A 57 2.75 2.58 20.56
N HIS A 58 3.59 1.73 21.16
CA HIS A 58 3.92 1.83 22.59
C HIS A 58 4.75 3.09 22.93
N GLN A 59 5.53 3.63 21.98
CA GLN A 59 6.34 4.84 22.21
C GLN A 59 5.50 6.07 22.52
N THR A 60 4.31 6.16 21.94
CA THR A 60 3.38 7.29 22.08
C THR A 60 2.09 6.91 22.79
N ASN A 61 1.93 5.63 23.15
CA ASN A 61 0.69 5.08 23.75
C ASN A 61 -0.57 5.35 22.91
N GLU A 62 -0.46 5.09 21.61
CA GLU A 62 -1.53 5.37 20.63
C GLU A 62 -2.00 4.09 19.94
N ILE A 63 -3.28 4.06 19.62
CA ILE A 63 -3.83 3.12 18.62
C ILE A 63 -3.85 3.84 17.27
N VAL A 64 -3.16 3.26 16.29
CA VAL A 64 -3.06 3.78 14.93
C VAL A 64 -3.98 2.98 14.03
N LEU A 65 -4.83 3.68 13.27
CA LEU A 65 -5.73 3.09 12.28
C LEU A 65 -5.21 3.40 10.87
N ILE A 66 -5.12 2.36 10.02
CA ILE A 66 -4.57 2.47 8.68
C ILE A 66 -5.58 1.95 7.67
N PRO A 67 -6.30 2.82 6.95
CA PRO A 67 -7.11 2.41 5.81
C PRO A 67 -6.22 1.83 4.70
N VAL A 68 -6.66 0.75 4.07
CA VAL A 68 -5.90 0.06 3.03
C VAL A 68 -6.54 0.30 1.67
N PHE A 69 -5.70 0.67 0.71
CA PHE A 69 -6.10 0.90 -0.68
C PHE A 69 -5.29 0.01 -1.62
N ALA A 70 -5.88 -0.31 -2.76
CA ALA A 70 -5.21 -1.00 -3.86
C ALA A 70 -5.26 -0.13 -5.12
N GLY A 71 -4.11 0.19 -5.66
CA GLY A 71 -3.98 0.95 -6.91
C GLY A 71 -3.69 0.01 -8.08
N VAL A 72 -4.50 0.10 -9.14
CA VAL A 72 -4.25 -0.57 -10.41
C VAL A 72 -3.48 0.40 -11.30
N VAL A 73 -2.27 0.03 -11.66
CA VAL A 73 -1.40 0.85 -12.50
C VAL A 73 -1.18 0.19 -13.86
N HIS A 74 -0.68 0.96 -14.82
CA HIS A 74 -0.34 0.43 -16.13
C HIS A 74 0.81 -0.58 -16.01
N ALA A 75 0.70 -1.72 -16.71
CA ALA A 75 1.67 -2.83 -16.61
C ALA A 75 3.12 -2.44 -16.94
N ARG A 76 3.32 -1.37 -17.73
CA ARG A 76 4.64 -0.83 -18.11
C ARG A 76 5.07 0.39 -17.31
N ALA A 77 4.32 0.75 -16.26
CA ALA A 77 4.67 1.90 -15.44
C ALA A 77 6.00 1.65 -14.71
N ALA A 78 6.92 2.59 -14.84
CA ALA A 78 8.21 2.51 -14.18
C ALA A 78 8.12 3.01 -12.75
N VAL A 79 8.63 2.24 -11.80
CA VAL A 79 8.73 2.64 -10.40
C VAL A 79 10.00 3.46 -10.20
N ARG A 80 9.86 4.63 -9.59
CA ARG A 80 10.96 5.48 -9.12
C ARG A 80 10.84 5.62 -7.62
N HIS A 81 11.52 4.77 -6.88
CA HIS A 81 11.48 4.82 -5.41
C HIS A 81 12.12 6.09 -4.84
N SER A 82 11.63 6.55 -3.69
CA SER A 82 12.19 7.66 -2.94
C SER A 82 13.47 7.26 -2.20
N ALA A 83 14.12 8.23 -1.53
CA ALA A 83 15.30 7.98 -0.71
C ALA A 83 15.04 7.10 0.53
N GLU A 84 13.79 6.94 0.95
CA GLU A 84 13.40 6.05 2.04
C GLU A 84 13.56 4.55 1.69
N HIS A 85 13.60 4.26 0.39
CA HIS A 85 13.72 2.91 -0.16
C HIS A 85 14.94 2.81 -1.07
N ASP A 86 15.58 1.67 -1.08
CA ASP A 86 16.75 1.40 -1.93
C ASP A 86 16.45 0.40 -3.05
N ARG A 87 15.27 -0.19 -3.06
CA ARG A 87 14.86 -1.16 -4.06
C ARG A 87 13.34 -1.21 -4.22
N ALA A 88 12.89 -1.45 -5.45
CA ALA A 88 11.50 -1.70 -5.81
C ALA A 88 11.43 -2.92 -6.72
N GLU A 89 10.46 -3.81 -6.48
CA GLU A 89 10.23 -4.99 -7.31
C GLU A 89 8.74 -5.23 -7.54
N TRP A 90 8.39 -5.59 -8.77
CA TRP A 90 7.12 -6.21 -9.09
C TRP A 90 7.24 -7.71 -8.87
N LEU A 91 6.31 -8.27 -8.12
CA LEU A 91 6.33 -9.68 -7.73
C LEU A 91 4.97 -10.32 -7.97
N GLU A 92 4.97 -11.60 -8.27
CA GLU A 92 3.76 -12.39 -8.19
C GLU A 92 3.23 -12.41 -6.75
N PRO A 93 1.92 -12.49 -6.54
CA PRO A 93 1.32 -12.40 -5.20
C PRO A 93 1.93 -13.35 -4.17
N ARG A 94 2.23 -14.58 -4.59
CA ARG A 94 2.82 -15.60 -3.72
C ARG A 94 4.22 -15.22 -3.24
N GLU A 95 5.01 -14.65 -4.13
CA GLU A 95 6.37 -14.18 -3.80
C GLU A 95 6.31 -12.94 -2.91
N ALA A 96 5.38 -12.02 -3.18
CA ALA A 96 5.16 -10.86 -2.35
C ALA A 96 4.76 -11.26 -0.92
N ALA A 97 3.82 -12.19 -0.77
CA ALA A 97 3.40 -12.70 0.52
C ALA A 97 4.57 -13.28 1.33
N ALA A 98 5.49 -13.99 0.68
CA ALA A 98 6.67 -14.55 1.34
C ALA A 98 7.69 -13.49 1.80
N ARG A 99 7.75 -12.34 1.12
CA ARG A 99 8.72 -11.27 1.44
C ARG A 99 8.22 -10.24 2.43
N PHE A 100 6.92 -10.03 2.56
CA PHE A 100 6.40 -9.03 3.49
C PHE A 100 6.88 -9.27 4.92
N SER A 101 7.49 -8.26 5.51
CA SER A 101 7.96 -8.30 6.90
C SER A 101 6.80 -8.22 7.90
N TRP A 102 5.71 -7.53 7.52
CA TRP A 102 4.57 -7.30 8.40
C TRP A 102 3.40 -8.23 8.10
N PRO A 103 2.88 -8.97 9.10
CA PRO A 103 1.72 -9.85 8.91
C PRO A 103 0.48 -9.13 8.36
N ARG A 104 0.26 -7.87 8.74
CA ARG A 104 -0.87 -7.06 8.24
C ARG A 104 -0.84 -6.90 6.72
N GLU A 105 0.34 -6.77 6.11
CA GLU A 105 0.45 -6.62 4.66
C GLU A 105 0.12 -7.91 3.92
N ARG A 106 0.45 -9.05 4.48
CA ARG A 106 0.00 -10.35 3.94
C ARG A 106 -1.52 -10.49 3.97
N ARG A 107 -2.15 -10.10 5.09
CA ARG A 107 -3.62 -10.10 5.19
C ARG A 107 -4.27 -9.13 4.21
N ALA A 108 -3.69 -7.95 4.03
CA ALA A 108 -4.16 -6.98 3.05
C ALA A 108 -4.06 -7.52 1.62
N LEU A 109 -2.98 -8.22 1.28
CA LEU A 109 -2.81 -8.87 -0.02
C LEU A 109 -3.88 -9.92 -0.27
N ASP A 110 -4.24 -10.73 0.73
CA ASP A 110 -5.31 -11.73 0.62
C ASP A 110 -6.65 -11.07 0.29
N ASP A 111 -6.97 -9.95 0.93
CA ASP A 111 -8.19 -9.18 0.63
C ASP A 111 -8.14 -8.58 -0.77
N VAL A 112 -7.01 -8.02 -1.19
CA VAL A 112 -6.83 -7.50 -2.57
C VAL A 112 -7.09 -8.59 -3.59
N LEU A 113 -6.53 -9.78 -3.40
CA LEU A 113 -6.74 -10.91 -4.32
C LEU A 113 -8.20 -11.39 -4.34
N SER A 114 -8.85 -11.42 -3.18
CA SER A 114 -10.27 -11.79 -3.09
C SER A 114 -11.17 -10.80 -3.83
N ILE A 115 -10.88 -9.51 -3.73
CA ILE A 115 -11.72 -8.44 -4.31
C ILE A 115 -11.38 -8.21 -5.79
N LEU A 116 -10.09 -8.14 -6.12
CA LEU A 116 -9.61 -7.66 -7.42
C LEU A 116 -8.94 -8.74 -8.28
N GLY A 117 -8.91 -9.99 -7.83
CA GLY A 117 -8.19 -11.06 -8.53
C GLY A 117 -8.72 -11.38 -9.94
N SER A 118 -9.96 -10.99 -10.26
CA SER A 118 -10.55 -11.09 -11.60
C SER A 118 -10.32 -9.84 -12.48
N GLY A 119 -9.66 -8.80 -11.95
CA GLY A 119 -9.30 -7.57 -12.66
C GLY A 119 -10.07 -6.32 -12.22
N ASP A 120 -11.24 -6.46 -11.64
CA ASP A 120 -12.03 -5.40 -11.01
C ASP A 120 -12.81 -5.95 -9.81
N ALA A 121 -13.56 -5.09 -9.12
CA ALA A 121 -14.31 -5.47 -7.93
C ALA A 121 -15.69 -6.08 -8.20
N GLY A 122 -16.03 -6.33 -9.47
CA GLY A 122 -17.28 -6.97 -9.84
C GLY A 122 -18.51 -6.27 -9.27
N LEU A 123 -19.34 -7.00 -8.52
CA LEU A 123 -20.55 -6.46 -7.87
C LEU A 123 -20.26 -5.37 -6.82
N LEU A 124 -19.01 -5.23 -6.38
CA LEU A 124 -18.60 -4.24 -5.39
C LEU A 124 -17.93 -3.01 -6.03
N GLU A 125 -17.88 -2.93 -7.35
CA GLU A 125 -17.17 -1.87 -8.08
C GLU A 125 -17.67 -0.46 -7.71
N ASP A 126 -18.96 -0.27 -7.60
CA ASP A 126 -19.60 1.01 -7.26
C ASP A 126 -19.34 1.46 -5.81
N VAL A 127 -19.10 0.51 -4.91
CA VAL A 127 -18.85 0.78 -3.49
C VAL A 127 -17.36 0.94 -3.19
N LEU A 128 -16.52 0.12 -3.82
CA LEU A 128 -15.10 0.05 -3.46
C LEU A 128 -14.19 0.91 -4.33
N ARG A 129 -14.58 1.23 -5.55
CA ARG A 129 -13.78 2.10 -6.40
C ARG A 129 -13.89 3.55 -5.95
N VAL A 130 -12.78 4.16 -5.56
CA VAL A 130 -12.72 5.52 -5.01
C VAL A 130 -12.06 6.53 -5.95
N SER A 131 -11.47 6.03 -7.01
CA SER A 131 -10.85 6.88 -8.04
C SER A 131 -10.67 6.15 -9.38
#